data_123d866755e8de4d7e7993777c69af8a
#
_entry.id   123d866755e8de4d7e7993777c69af8a
#
_cell.length_a   1.000
_cell.length_b   1.000
_cell.length_c   1.000
_cell.angle_alpha   90.00
_cell.angle_beta   90.00
_cell.angle_gamma   90.00
#
_symmetry.space_group_name_H-M   'P 1'
#
loop_
_entity.id
_entity.type
_entity.pdbx_description
1 polymer ?
#
loop_
_entity_poly.entity_id
_entity_poly.type
_entity_poly.pdbx_seq_one_letter_code
_entity_poly.pdbx_strand_id
1 'polypeptide(L)'
;MKMNGLSVFYEHILEACGQSGKTEEAVLKEALSYGYDGLDCDLWRLEDRSKKEFFADCGFHVSSVYNGFDFGHDDEKLSKEKIKSSLELAAYYGAKKFLAIAGFVWENDDRQAVISKMCGMLSYMVSEAKKYGITVMLEDFDDAAAPYSTVSGLEYFMKNVDGLRFTFDTGNFAYSLESASEAYERLNGYISYIHVKDRSYDISRRNADDSNGKADLSGRIMYPCESGGGYIGIEGIIKKAVKDGYDGYLAVEHFGAADQLLYMKRSAENLRSFLK
;
A
#
# COMPACT_ATOMS: atom_id res chain seq x y z
N MET A 1 4.51 21.20 14.10
CA MET A 1 4.60 20.27 12.96
C MET A 1 3.20 20.03 12.42
N LYS A 2 3.02 20.00 11.10
CA LYS A 2 1.73 19.59 10.53
C LYS A 2 1.61 18.08 10.79
N MET A 3 0.51 17.65 11.38
CA MET A 3 0.27 16.22 11.63
C MET A 3 0.05 15.54 10.29
N ASN A 4 0.72 14.41 10.05
CA ASN A 4 0.43 13.57 8.88
C ASN A 4 -1.02 13.09 8.95
N GLY A 5 -1.71 13.04 7.82
CA GLY A 5 -3.03 12.42 7.73
C GLY A 5 -2.94 10.90 7.92
N LEU A 6 -4.00 10.30 8.42
CA LEU A 6 -4.11 8.85 8.50
C LEU A 6 -5.04 8.33 7.40
N SER A 7 -4.56 7.34 6.66
CA SER A 7 -5.35 6.60 5.69
C SER A 7 -5.51 5.14 6.12
N VAL A 8 -6.52 4.49 5.61
CA VAL A 8 -6.74 3.06 5.81
C VAL A 8 -7.21 2.44 4.49
N PHE A 9 -6.88 1.17 4.27
CA PHE A 9 -7.39 0.44 3.11
C PHE A 9 -8.91 0.31 3.19
N TYR A 10 -9.58 0.59 2.09
CA TYR A 10 -11.04 0.46 2.02
C TYR A 10 -11.49 -0.99 2.25
N GLU A 11 -10.67 -1.97 1.86
CA GLU A 11 -10.87 -3.37 2.17
C GLU A 11 -11.01 -3.63 3.67
N HIS A 12 -10.23 -2.93 4.52
CA HIS A 12 -10.33 -3.08 5.98
C HIS A 12 -11.65 -2.52 6.54
N ILE A 13 -12.21 -1.50 5.90
CA ILE A 13 -13.57 -1.02 6.21
C ILE A 13 -14.60 -2.11 5.89
N LEU A 14 -14.50 -2.75 4.72
CA LEU A 14 -15.41 -3.81 4.31
C LEU A 14 -15.26 -5.09 5.17
N GLU A 15 -14.03 -5.47 5.50
CA GLU A 15 -13.76 -6.56 6.44
C GLU A 15 -14.36 -6.26 7.83
N ALA A 16 -14.21 -5.03 8.33
CA ALA A 16 -14.80 -4.60 9.59
C ALA A 16 -16.34 -4.66 9.58
N CYS A 17 -16.98 -4.35 8.45
CA CYS A 17 -18.43 -4.54 8.27
C CYS A 17 -18.80 -6.02 8.42
N GLY A 18 -18.08 -6.91 7.74
CA GLY A 18 -18.30 -8.36 7.82
C GLY A 18 -18.10 -8.92 9.24
N GLN A 19 -17.05 -8.46 9.92
CA GLN A 19 -16.71 -8.91 11.27
C GLN A 19 -17.67 -8.40 12.35
N SER A 20 -18.15 -7.16 12.22
CA SER A 20 -18.96 -6.50 13.25
C SER A 20 -20.46 -6.51 12.98
N GLY A 21 -20.89 -6.81 11.75
CA GLY A 21 -22.28 -6.68 11.31
C GLY A 21 -22.76 -5.23 11.16
N LYS A 22 -21.85 -4.24 11.25
CA LYS A 22 -22.18 -2.81 11.08
C LYS A 22 -22.30 -2.45 9.60
N THR A 23 -23.05 -1.38 9.31
CA THR A 23 -23.10 -0.79 7.97
C THR A 23 -21.77 -0.12 7.62
N GLU A 24 -21.49 0.03 6.34
CA GLU A 24 -20.29 0.70 5.84
C GLU A 24 -20.18 2.14 6.37
N GLU A 25 -21.28 2.88 6.36
CA GLU A 25 -21.35 4.24 6.94
C GLU A 25 -20.98 4.27 8.43
N ALA A 26 -21.46 3.30 9.20
CA ALA A 26 -21.16 3.23 10.63
C ALA A 26 -19.67 2.92 10.88
N VAL A 27 -19.08 2.02 10.09
CA VAL A 27 -17.66 1.69 10.20
C VAL A 27 -16.78 2.87 9.77
N LEU A 28 -17.13 3.56 8.66
CA LEU A 28 -16.41 4.77 8.23
C LEU A 28 -16.47 5.86 9.31
N LYS A 29 -17.63 6.14 9.89
CA LYS A 29 -17.78 7.12 10.98
C LYS A 29 -16.96 6.73 12.22
N GLU A 30 -16.88 5.45 12.52
CA GLU A 30 -16.05 4.95 13.63
C GLU A 30 -14.56 5.14 13.32
N ALA A 31 -14.10 4.80 12.11
CA ALA A 31 -12.73 5.03 11.65
C ALA A 31 -12.38 6.54 11.64
N LEU A 32 -13.33 7.40 11.22
CA LEU A 32 -13.17 8.86 11.30
C LEU A 32 -12.96 9.31 12.76
N SER A 33 -13.68 8.71 13.71
CA SER A 33 -13.50 9.03 15.15
C SER A 33 -12.11 8.65 15.68
N TYR A 34 -11.46 7.65 15.06
CA TYR A 34 -10.06 7.30 15.31
C TYR A 34 -9.08 8.24 14.59
N GLY A 35 -9.60 9.10 13.68
CA GLY A 35 -8.88 10.16 12.97
C GLY A 35 -8.32 9.74 11.62
N TYR A 36 -8.86 8.72 11.03
CA TYR A 36 -8.69 8.45 9.61
C TYR A 36 -9.58 9.39 8.80
N ASP A 37 -9.05 9.92 7.71
CA ASP A 37 -9.79 10.74 6.75
C ASP A 37 -9.44 10.39 5.29
N GLY A 38 -8.41 9.54 5.08
CA GLY A 38 -8.00 9.00 3.79
C GLY A 38 -8.40 7.55 3.60
N LEU A 39 -8.69 7.17 2.36
CA LEU A 39 -8.89 5.79 1.93
C LEU A 39 -7.87 5.41 0.86
N ASP A 40 -7.27 4.25 1.02
CA ASP A 40 -6.50 3.57 -0.02
C ASP A 40 -7.40 2.52 -0.66
N CYS A 41 -7.70 2.69 -1.95
CA CYS A 41 -8.74 1.90 -2.61
C CYS A 41 -8.18 1.05 -3.73
N ASP A 42 -8.54 -0.23 -3.77
CA ASP A 42 -8.45 -1.00 -4.99
C ASP A 42 -9.35 -0.35 -6.05
N LEU A 43 -8.80 -0.12 -7.23
CA LEU A 43 -9.44 0.68 -8.25
C LEU A 43 -10.78 0.09 -8.73
N TRP A 44 -10.91 -1.23 -8.77
CA TRP A 44 -12.16 -1.88 -9.17
C TRP A 44 -13.32 -1.59 -8.21
N ARG A 45 -13.03 -1.30 -6.93
CA ARG A 45 -14.04 -0.88 -5.95
C ARG A 45 -14.64 0.48 -6.26
N LEU A 46 -13.96 1.25 -7.10
CA LEU A 46 -14.32 2.63 -7.46
C LEU A 46 -15.08 2.73 -8.79
N GLU A 47 -15.39 1.60 -9.44
CA GLU A 47 -16.17 1.60 -10.69
C GLU A 47 -17.58 2.18 -10.49
N ASP A 48 -18.17 1.94 -9.30
CA ASP A 48 -19.39 2.64 -8.88
C ASP A 48 -19.08 4.07 -8.44
N ARG A 49 -19.28 5.01 -9.36
CA ARG A 49 -18.96 6.43 -9.15
C ARG A 49 -19.77 7.11 -8.05
N SER A 50 -20.85 6.51 -7.56
CA SER A 50 -21.62 7.03 -6.42
C SER A 50 -20.83 6.99 -5.11
N LYS A 51 -19.82 6.12 -5.03
CA LYS A 51 -18.91 6.03 -3.89
C LYS A 51 -18.19 7.35 -3.58
N LYS A 52 -17.96 8.21 -4.58
CA LYS A 52 -17.27 9.49 -4.35
C LYS A 52 -18.05 10.41 -3.40
N GLU A 53 -19.34 10.57 -3.63
CA GLU A 53 -20.21 11.36 -2.75
C GLU A 53 -20.40 10.67 -1.40
N PHE A 54 -20.62 9.36 -1.41
CA PHE A 54 -20.75 8.57 -0.20
C PHE A 54 -19.54 8.70 0.75
N PHE A 55 -18.31 8.60 0.21
CA PHE A 55 -17.11 8.80 1.02
C PHE A 55 -17.02 10.22 1.57
N ALA A 56 -17.32 11.23 0.74
CA ALA A 56 -17.31 12.62 1.17
C ALA A 56 -18.33 12.90 2.29
N ASP A 57 -19.54 12.34 2.19
CA ASP A 57 -20.59 12.45 3.20
C ASP A 57 -20.18 11.77 4.52
N CYS A 58 -19.34 10.73 4.45
CA CYS A 58 -18.74 10.09 5.62
C CYS A 58 -17.51 10.81 6.17
N GLY A 59 -17.02 11.88 5.51
CA GLY A 59 -15.84 12.64 5.91
C GLY A 59 -14.51 12.09 5.38
N PHE A 60 -14.56 11.24 4.33
CA PHE A 60 -13.40 10.62 3.71
C PHE A 60 -13.14 11.12 2.30
N HIS A 61 -11.89 10.98 1.86
CA HIS A 61 -11.49 11.13 0.47
C HIS A 61 -10.54 9.99 0.08
N VAL A 62 -10.37 9.75 -1.23
CA VAL A 62 -9.43 8.76 -1.72
C VAL A 62 -8.02 9.37 -1.72
N SER A 63 -7.16 8.90 -0.81
CA SER A 63 -5.77 9.34 -0.64
C SER A 63 -4.85 8.70 -1.66
N SER A 64 -5.06 7.43 -1.95
CA SER A 64 -4.33 6.64 -2.94
C SER A 64 -5.26 5.61 -3.58
N VAL A 65 -4.94 5.21 -4.78
CA VAL A 65 -5.54 4.03 -5.43
C VAL A 65 -4.45 3.04 -5.80
N TYR A 66 -4.81 1.76 -5.86
CA TYR A 66 -3.93 0.73 -6.40
C TYR A 66 -4.65 -0.14 -7.43
N ASN A 67 -3.89 -0.73 -8.34
CA ASN A 67 -4.42 -1.69 -9.32
C ASN A 67 -3.33 -2.66 -9.75
N GLY A 68 -3.73 -3.92 -9.98
CA GLY A 68 -2.88 -4.95 -10.54
C GLY A 68 -2.79 -4.87 -12.07
N PHE A 69 -1.56 -5.04 -12.58
CA PHE A 69 -1.25 -5.17 -13.99
C PHE A 69 -0.37 -6.40 -14.19
N ASP A 70 -0.36 -6.94 -15.40
CA ASP A 70 0.65 -7.92 -15.80
C ASP A 70 1.49 -7.36 -16.95
N PHE A 71 2.24 -6.30 -16.63
CA PHE A 71 3.05 -5.58 -17.63
C PHE A 71 4.11 -6.44 -18.29
N GLY A 72 4.49 -7.54 -17.63
CA GLY A 72 5.43 -8.49 -18.18
C GLY A 72 4.88 -9.33 -19.32
N HIS A 73 3.60 -9.68 -19.29
CA HIS A 73 3.00 -10.69 -20.16
C HIS A 73 1.87 -10.17 -21.04
N ASP A 74 1.09 -9.21 -20.53
CA ASP A 74 -0.05 -8.66 -21.27
C ASP A 74 0.34 -8.03 -22.61
N ASP A 75 -0.60 -8.01 -23.55
CA ASP A 75 -0.47 -7.23 -24.79
C ASP A 75 -0.28 -5.75 -24.48
N GLU A 76 0.68 -5.13 -25.14
CA GLU A 76 1.07 -3.74 -24.88
C GLU A 76 -0.09 -2.75 -25.13
N LYS A 77 -0.91 -2.98 -26.16
CA LYS A 77 -2.05 -2.10 -26.48
C LYS A 77 -3.11 -2.21 -25.40
N LEU A 78 -3.45 -3.42 -24.97
CA LEU A 78 -4.42 -3.64 -23.89
C LEU A 78 -3.93 -3.04 -22.58
N SER A 79 -2.65 -3.21 -22.25
CA SER A 79 -2.05 -2.59 -21.06
C SER A 79 -2.13 -1.06 -21.09
N LYS A 80 -1.87 -0.44 -22.26
CA LYS A 80 -2.00 1.02 -22.44
C LYS A 80 -3.44 1.50 -22.29
N GLU A 81 -4.41 0.76 -22.81
CA GLU A 81 -5.84 1.07 -22.64
C GLU A 81 -6.26 0.96 -21.17
N LYS A 82 -5.85 -0.11 -20.48
CA LYS A 82 -6.08 -0.29 -19.03
C LYS A 82 -5.44 0.83 -18.20
N ILE A 83 -4.21 1.22 -18.49
CA ILE A 83 -3.54 2.35 -17.81
C ILE A 83 -4.37 3.63 -17.95
N LYS A 84 -4.82 3.98 -19.15
CA LYS A 84 -5.59 5.21 -19.37
C LYS A 84 -6.90 5.20 -18.58
N SER A 85 -7.70 4.14 -18.72
CA SER A 85 -8.97 4.03 -17.98
C SER A 85 -8.77 4.05 -16.47
N SER A 86 -7.70 3.41 -15.98
CA SER A 86 -7.33 3.43 -14.57
C SER A 86 -6.98 4.84 -14.06
N LEU A 87 -6.19 5.59 -14.82
CA LEU A 87 -5.81 6.96 -14.46
C LEU A 87 -7.00 7.93 -14.53
N GLU A 88 -7.90 7.75 -15.51
CA GLU A 88 -9.14 8.53 -15.60
C GLU A 88 -10.04 8.30 -14.38
N LEU A 89 -10.19 7.05 -13.95
CA LEU A 89 -11.00 6.71 -12.78
C LEU A 89 -10.35 7.25 -11.49
N ALA A 90 -9.03 7.11 -11.32
CA ALA A 90 -8.30 7.69 -10.21
C ALA A 90 -8.47 9.22 -10.15
N ALA A 91 -8.35 9.89 -11.30
CA ALA A 91 -8.55 11.34 -11.41
C ALA A 91 -9.99 11.77 -11.07
N TYR A 92 -11.00 10.97 -11.47
CA TYR A 92 -12.40 11.24 -11.11
C TYR A 92 -12.58 11.29 -9.60
N TYR A 93 -11.94 10.38 -8.84
CA TYR A 93 -11.96 10.38 -7.38
C TYR A 93 -11.07 11.42 -6.74
N GLY A 94 -10.23 12.11 -7.51
CA GLY A 94 -9.31 13.14 -7.02
C GLY A 94 -8.03 12.55 -6.42
N ALA A 95 -7.79 11.25 -6.55
CA ALA A 95 -6.58 10.59 -6.07
C ALA A 95 -5.33 11.23 -6.71
N LYS A 96 -4.31 11.48 -5.90
CA LYS A 96 -3.02 12.04 -6.35
C LYS A 96 -1.90 11.02 -6.35
N LYS A 97 -2.17 9.83 -5.82
CA LYS A 97 -1.25 8.72 -5.69
C LYS A 97 -1.85 7.49 -6.34
N PHE A 98 -1.04 6.79 -7.14
CA PHE A 98 -1.43 5.56 -7.81
C PHE A 98 -0.34 4.53 -7.63
N LEU A 99 -0.61 3.49 -6.85
CA LEU A 99 0.25 2.33 -6.69
C LEU A 99 -0.02 1.33 -7.83
N ALA A 100 0.98 1.10 -8.67
CA ALA A 100 0.92 0.11 -9.73
C ALA A 100 1.56 -1.20 -9.24
N ILE A 101 0.78 -2.27 -9.13
CA ILE A 101 1.30 -3.62 -8.96
C ILE A 101 1.65 -4.11 -10.36
N ALA A 102 2.94 -4.09 -10.72
CA ALA A 102 3.40 -4.17 -12.11
C ALA A 102 3.42 -5.60 -12.70
N GLY A 103 3.12 -6.61 -11.88
CA GLY A 103 3.13 -8.03 -12.25
C GLY A 103 4.32 -8.79 -11.68
N PHE A 104 4.49 -10.02 -12.13
CA PHE A 104 5.40 -11.01 -11.55
C PHE A 104 6.31 -11.60 -12.63
N VAL A 105 7.37 -12.29 -12.20
CA VAL A 105 8.27 -13.08 -13.05
C VAL A 105 8.09 -14.54 -12.69
N TRP A 106 7.69 -15.36 -13.64
CA TRP A 106 7.43 -16.77 -13.42
C TRP A 106 8.67 -17.62 -13.73
N GLU A 107 8.66 -18.88 -13.29
CA GLU A 107 9.82 -19.79 -13.36
C GLU A 107 10.41 -19.97 -14.78
N ASN A 108 9.56 -19.95 -15.81
CA ASN A 108 9.96 -20.17 -17.20
C ASN A 108 10.20 -18.88 -18.00
N ASP A 109 10.14 -17.73 -17.36
CA ASP A 109 10.31 -16.46 -18.03
C ASP A 109 11.78 -16.14 -18.34
N ASP A 110 12.00 -15.43 -19.43
CA ASP A 110 13.18 -14.59 -19.55
C ASP A 110 13.00 -13.38 -18.60
N ARG A 111 13.57 -13.52 -17.40
CA ARG A 111 13.47 -12.52 -16.34
C ARG A 111 13.83 -11.11 -16.82
N GLN A 112 14.90 -10.98 -17.62
CA GLN A 112 15.37 -9.68 -18.08
C GLN A 112 14.41 -9.05 -19.08
N ALA A 113 13.83 -9.85 -19.98
CA ALA A 113 12.83 -9.40 -20.93
C ALA A 113 11.55 -8.93 -20.24
N VAL A 114 11.06 -9.70 -19.26
CA VAL A 114 9.86 -9.36 -18.46
C VAL A 114 10.08 -8.05 -17.69
N ILE A 115 11.19 -7.91 -16.98
CA ILE A 115 11.50 -6.68 -16.23
C ILE A 115 11.65 -5.46 -17.16
N SER A 116 12.29 -5.64 -18.32
CA SER A 116 12.42 -4.57 -19.31
C SER A 116 11.07 -4.08 -19.81
N LYS A 117 10.14 -5.01 -20.08
CA LYS A 117 8.77 -4.70 -20.49
C LYS A 117 7.99 -3.99 -19.38
N MET A 118 8.12 -4.44 -18.13
CA MET A 118 7.54 -3.76 -16.97
C MET A 118 8.05 -2.31 -16.87
N CYS A 119 9.35 -2.06 -16.98
CA CYS A 119 9.92 -0.71 -16.97
C CYS A 119 9.36 0.16 -18.10
N GLY A 120 9.22 -0.38 -19.31
CA GLY A 120 8.62 0.32 -20.45
C GLY A 120 7.18 0.73 -20.18
N MET A 121 6.37 -0.17 -19.64
CA MET A 121 4.96 0.11 -19.33
C MET A 121 4.80 1.08 -18.14
N LEU A 122 5.63 0.96 -17.10
CA LEU A 122 5.67 1.92 -16.00
C LEU A 122 6.09 3.32 -16.49
N SER A 123 7.08 3.42 -17.38
CA SER A 123 7.47 4.69 -18.00
C SER A 123 6.33 5.33 -18.78
N TYR A 124 5.58 4.52 -19.55
CA TYR A 124 4.37 4.98 -20.23
C TYR A 124 3.32 5.47 -19.23
N MET A 125 3.06 4.70 -18.16
CA MET A 125 2.08 5.07 -17.13
C MET A 125 2.47 6.38 -16.41
N VAL A 126 3.75 6.55 -16.05
CA VAL A 126 4.26 7.81 -15.45
C VAL A 126 4.02 8.99 -16.40
N SER A 127 4.28 8.80 -17.70
CA SER A 127 4.04 9.85 -18.69
C SER A 127 2.56 10.24 -18.82
N GLU A 128 1.65 9.25 -18.89
CA GLU A 128 0.20 9.49 -18.96
C GLU A 128 -0.32 10.13 -17.67
N ALA A 129 0.13 9.69 -16.50
CA ALA A 129 -0.31 10.17 -15.20
C ALA A 129 -0.03 11.68 -14.98
N LYS A 130 0.99 12.23 -15.63
CA LYS A 130 1.29 13.68 -15.61
C LYS A 130 0.11 14.54 -16.07
N LYS A 131 -0.71 14.04 -17.00
CA LYS A 131 -1.91 14.75 -17.50
C LYS A 131 -2.95 15.00 -16.42
N TYR A 132 -2.96 14.15 -15.39
CA TYR A 132 -3.91 14.19 -14.27
C TYR A 132 -3.28 14.73 -12.97
N GLY A 133 -1.98 15.02 -12.97
CA GLY A 133 -1.23 15.37 -11.78
C GLY A 133 -1.18 14.24 -10.75
N ILE A 134 -1.14 12.98 -11.24
CA ILE A 134 -1.06 11.76 -10.44
C ILE A 134 0.40 11.30 -10.37
N THR A 135 0.86 10.95 -9.18
CA THR A 135 2.17 10.31 -8.96
C THR A 135 2.00 8.80 -9.03
N VAL A 136 2.69 8.16 -9.98
CA VAL A 136 2.75 6.69 -10.06
C VAL A 136 3.81 6.17 -9.11
N MET A 137 3.45 5.14 -8.38
CA MET A 137 4.31 4.51 -7.37
C MET A 137 4.41 3.01 -7.61
N LEU A 138 5.53 2.43 -7.19
CA LEU A 138 5.75 1.00 -7.04
C LEU A 138 6.00 0.73 -5.55
N GLU A 139 5.62 -0.44 -5.06
CA GLU A 139 5.78 -0.84 -3.67
C GLU A 139 6.70 -2.06 -3.57
N ASP A 140 7.41 -2.22 -2.47
CA ASP A 140 7.99 -3.50 -2.10
C ASP A 140 6.85 -4.51 -1.86
N PHE A 141 6.97 -5.69 -2.48
CA PHE A 141 5.88 -6.65 -2.48
C PHE A 141 6.21 -7.90 -1.65
N ASP A 142 5.23 -8.46 -1.00
CA ASP A 142 5.38 -9.61 -0.12
C ASP A 142 5.35 -10.96 -0.86
N ASP A 143 5.77 -10.97 -2.14
CA ASP A 143 5.93 -12.15 -2.98
C ASP A 143 7.26 -12.09 -3.73
N ALA A 144 8.08 -13.14 -3.58
CA ALA A 144 9.39 -13.25 -4.23
C ALA A 144 9.33 -13.30 -5.76
N ALA A 145 8.17 -13.63 -6.36
CA ALA A 145 7.96 -13.57 -7.80
C ALA A 145 7.89 -12.11 -8.31
N ALA A 146 7.59 -11.14 -7.45
CA ALA A 146 7.68 -9.73 -7.79
C ALA A 146 9.14 -9.29 -7.89
N PRO A 147 9.63 -8.82 -9.05
CA PRO A 147 11.05 -8.45 -9.20
C PRO A 147 11.42 -7.19 -8.39
N TYR A 148 10.46 -6.57 -7.75
CA TYR A 148 10.58 -5.40 -6.87
C TYR A 148 10.28 -5.72 -5.39
N SER A 149 10.30 -7.00 -4.99
CA SER A 149 10.10 -7.44 -3.60
C SER A 149 11.29 -7.17 -2.67
N THR A 150 12.42 -6.73 -3.21
CA THR A 150 13.67 -6.45 -2.48
C THR A 150 14.14 -5.03 -2.71
N VAL A 151 14.99 -4.53 -1.81
CA VAL A 151 15.62 -3.20 -1.96
C VAL A 151 16.37 -3.07 -3.28
N SER A 152 17.15 -4.08 -3.67
CA SER A 152 17.90 -4.06 -4.92
C SER A 152 16.99 -4.08 -6.15
N GLY A 153 15.87 -4.81 -6.08
CA GLY A 153 14.86 -4.82 -7.12
C GLY A 153 14.23 -3.44 -7.29
N LEU A 154 13.79 -2.83 -6.20
CA LEU A 154 13.22 -1.48 -6.22
C LEU A 154 14.21 -0.45 -6.76
N GLU A 155 15.47 -0.47 -6.31
CA GLU A 155 16.50 0.44 -6.84
C GLU A 155 16.65 0.31 -8.36
N TYR A 156 16.54 -0.91 -8.89
CA TYR A 156 16.59 -1.12 -10.34
C TYR A 156 15.45 -0.38 -11.04
N PHE A 157 14.21 -0.54 -10.57
CA PHE A 157 13.06 0.14 -11.18
C PHE A 157 13.15 1.66 -11.02
N MET A 158 13.52 2.16 -9.84
CA MET A 158 13.67 3.61 -9.60
C MET A 158 14.74 4.25 -10.50
N LYS A 159 15.79 3.52 -10.83
CA LYS A 159 16.88 3.98 -11.74
C LYS A 159 16.48 3.93 -13.22
N ASN A 160 15.61 2.97 -13.61
CA ASN A 160 15.27 2.73 -15.01
C ASN A 160 13.93 3.33 -15.45
N VAL A 161 13.13 3.87 -14.52
CA VAL A 161 11.83 4.49 -14.81
C VAL A 161 11.82 5.91 -14.24
N ASP A 162 12.15 6.89 -15.09
CA ASP A 162 12.20 8.28 -14.68
C ASP A 162 10.84 8.79 -14.21
N GLY A 163 10.80 9.41 -13.04
CA GLY A 163 9.58 9.94 -12.41
C GLY A 163 8.75 8.90 -11.66
N LEU A 164 9.13 7.63 -11.64
CA LEU A 164 8.53 6.64 -10.75
C LEU A 164 8.86 6.97 -9.29
N ARG A 165 7.91 6.79 -8.41
CA ARG A 165 8.08 7.01 -6.98
C ARG A 165 7.86 5.71 -6.21
N PHE A 166 8.10 5.75 -4.92
CA PHE A 166 8.04 4.58 -4.05
C PHE A 166 6.95 4.73 -2.99
N THR A 167 6.08 3.72 -2.89
CA THR A 167 5.26 3.46 -1.71
C THR A 167 6.08 2.56 -0.79
N PHE A 168 6.53 3.11 0.33
CA PHE A 168 7.30 2.36 1.31
C PHE A 168 6.34 1.59 2.22
N ASP A 169 6.23 0.27 2.04
CA ASP A 169 5.55 -0.59 3.01
C ASP A 169 6.54 -1.01 4.10
N THR A 170 6.20 -0.73 5.35
CA THR A 170 7.10 -1.02 6.46
C THR A 170 7.21 -2.50 6.80
N GLY A 171 6.28 -3.34 6.38
CA GLY A 171 6.19 -4.76 6.75
C GLY A 171 6.57 -5.74 5.64
N ASN A 172 6.55 -5.33 4.37
CA ASN A 172 6.75 -6.25 3.25
C ASN A 172 8.22 -6.73 3.14
N PHE A 173 9.21 -5.90 3.45
CA PHE A 173 10.62 -6.30 3.46
C PHE A 173 10.91 -7.49 4.39
N ALA A 174 10.09 -7.68 5.43
CA ALA A 174 10.21 -8.81 6.34
C ALA A 174 10.08 -10.18 5.64
N TYR A 175 9.27 -10.25 4.57
CA TYR A 175 9.12 -11.49 3.80
C TYR A 175 10.37 -11.85 3.01
N SER A 176 11.11 -10.84 2.55
CA SER A 176 12.39 -11.00 1.85
C SER A 176 13.60 -11.07 2.82
N LEU A 177 13.34 -11.11 4.14
CA LEU A 177 14.35 -11.10 5.19
C LEU A 177 15.25 -9.85 5.16
N GLU A 178 14.74 -8.75 4.63
CA GLU A 178 15.40 -7.45 4.60
C GLU A 178 14.90 -6.56 5.75
N SER A 179 15.73 -5.64 6.22
CA SER A 179 15.38 -4.68 7.27
C SER A 179 14.65 -3.48 6.66
N ALA A 180 13.44 -3.20 7.12
CA ALA A 180 12.70 -2.01 6.70
C ALA A 180 13.46 -0.70 7.05
N SER A 181 14.19 -0.66 8.17
CA SER A 181 15.00 0.51 8.53
C SER A 181 16.17 0.71 7.56
N GLU A 182 16.85 -0.35 7.14
CA GLU A 182 17.94 -0.27 6.15
C GLU A 182 17.39 0.06 4.75
N ALA A 183 16.24 -0.51 4.39
CA ALA A 183 15.52 -0.18 3.16
C ALA A 183 15.15 1.31 3.11
N TYR A 184 14.64 1.86 4.21
CA TYR A 184 14.36 3.28 4.34
C TYR A 184 15.60 4.14 4.04
N GLU A 185 16.76 3.83 4.63
CA GLU A 185 17.99 4.60 4.42
C GLU A 185 18.42 4.63 2.92
N ARG A 186 18.19 3.55 2.21
CA ARG A 186 18.56 3.42 0.80
C ARG A 186 17.57 4.06 -0.16
N LEU A 187 16.28 4.04 0.17
CA LEU A 187 15.18 4.38 -0.73
C LEU A 187 14.45 5.68 -0.37
N ASN A 188 14.78 6.34 0.76
CA ASN A 188 14.04 7.50 1.26
C ASN A 188 13.86 8.63 0.22
N GLY A 189 14.84 8.86 -0.66
CA GLY A 189 14.77 9.85 -1.73
C GLY A 189 13.65 9.60 -2.77
N TYR A 190 13.14 8.38 -2.85
CA TYR A 190 12.06 7.99 -3.76
C TYR A 190 10.69 7.92 -3.08
N ILE A 191 10.62 7.89 -1.74
CA ILE A 191 9.37 7.73 -1.00
C ILE A 191 8.41 8.88 -1.32
N SER A 192 7.18 8.52 -1.64
CA SER A 192 6.08 9.44 -1.93
C SER A 192 4.81 9.10 -1.16
N TYR A 193 4.76 7.90 -0.58
CA TYR A 193 3.67 7.40 0.24
C TYR A 193 4.20 6.33 1.21
N ILE A 194 3.54 6.13 2.35
CA ILE A 194 3.95 5.11 3.32
C ILE A 194 2.76 4.24 3.69
N HIS A 195 2.88 2.93 3.44
CA HIS A 195 2.03 1.92 4.04
C HIS A 195 2.62 1.48 5.37
N VAL A 196 1.82 1.57 6.41
CA VAL A 196 2.24 1.23 7.77
C VAL A 196 1.71 -0.14 8.13
N LYS A 197 2.46 -1.14 7.72
CA LYS A 197 2.20 -2.55 7.95
C LYS A 197 3.15 -3.09 9.02
N ASP A 198 2.62 -3.75 10.04
CA ASP A 198 3.43 -4.43 11.06
C ASP A 198 3.16 -5.93 11.08
N ARG A 199 4.13 -6.69 11.54
CA ARG A 199 4.08 -8.15 11.58
C ARG A 199 4.49 -8.66 12.94
N SER A 200 3.90 -9.79 13.33
CA SER A 200 4.18 -10.44 14.60
C SER A 200 4.39 -11.94 14.41
N TYR A 201 5.31 -12.51 15.18
CA TYR A 201 5.48 -13.96 15.30
C TYR A 201 4.60 -14.57 16.40
N ASP A 202 3.77 -13.75 17.06
CA ASP A 202 2.88 -14.21 18.13
C ASP A 202 1.72 -15.02 17.54
N ILE A 203 1.72 -16.32 17.80
CA ILE A 203 0.70 -17.28 17.34
C ILE A 203 -0.71 -16.95 17.87
N SER A 204 -0.83 -16.19 18.95
CA SER A 204 -2.14 -15.78 19.47
C SER A 204 -2.89 -14.83 18.52
N ARG A 205 -2.21 -14.28 17.51
CA ARG A 205 -2.79 -13.44 16.45
C ARG A 205 -3.32 -14.23 15.26
N ARG A 206 -3.14 -15.56 15.28
CA ARG A 206 -3.69 -16.46 14.28
C ARG A 206 -5.21 -16.44 14.34
N ASN A 207 -5.88 -16.31 13.21
CA ASN A 207 -7.33 -16.47 13.15
C ASN A 207 -7.73 -17.97 13.20
N ALA A 208 -9.03 -18.22 13.37
CA ALA A 208 -9.52 -19.59 13.65
C ALA A 208 -9.25 -20.59 12.51
N ASP A 209 -9.20 -20.13 11.27
CA ASP A 209 -8.97 -20.96 10.08
C ASP A 209 -7.51 -20.94 9.60
N ASP A 210 -6.61 -20.30 10.36
CA ASP A 210 -5.18 -20.17 10.05
C ASP A 210 -4.87 -19.48 8.71
N SER A 211 -5.82 -18.75 8.15
CA SER A 211 -5.69 -18.14 6.82
C SER A 211 -4.87 -16.84 6.81
N ASN A 212 -4.59 -16.23 7.99
CA ASN A 212 -3.92 -14.95 8.09
C ASN A 212 -2.41 -15.03 8.31
N GLY A 213 -1.85 -16.23 8.42
CA GLY A 213 -0.41 -16.45 8.53
C GLY A 213 0.26 -16.45 7.16
N LYS A 214 1.41 -15.76 7.03
CA LYS A 214 2.23 -15.79 5.82
C LYS A 214 3.70 -16.05 6.17
N ALA A 215 4.31 -17.01 5.47
CA ALA A 215 5.70 -17.36 5.70
C ALA A 215 6.66 -16.34 5.07
N ASP A 216 7.74 -16.01 5.77
CA ASP A 216 8.92 -15.37 5.20
C ASP A 216 9.77 -16.38 4.39
N LEU A 217 10.81 -15.93 3.72
CA LEU A 217 11.71 -16.80 2.94
C LEU A 217 12.47 -17.84 3.77
N SER A 218 12.49 -17.73 5.10
CA SER A 218 13.03 -18.76 6.00
C SER A 218 11.98 -19.81 6.42
N GLY A 219 10.73 -19.61 6.05
CA GLY A 219 9.61 -20.48 6.41
C GLY A 219 8.97 -20.13 7.75
N ARG A 220 9.34 -19.03 8.42
CA ARG A 220 8.69 -18.60 9.67
C ARG A 220 7.40 -17.87 9.36
N ILE A 221 6.32 -18.28 10.04
CA ILE A 221 5.00 -17.67 9.85
C ILE A 221 4.90 -16.35 10.62
N MET A 222 4.47 -15.32 9.94
CA MET A 222 4.15 -14.00 10.49
C MET A 222 2.65 -13.74 10.39
N TYR A 223 2.10 -13.09 11.38
CA TYR A 223 0.69 -12.70 11.47
C TYR A 223 0.55 -11.18 11.40
N PRO A 224 -0.59 -10.66 10.88
CA PRO A 224 -0.88 -9.23 10.94
C PRO A 224 -1.04 -8.79 12.40
N CYS A 225 -0.65 -7.54 12.65
CA CYS A 225 -0.89 -6.88 13.92
C CYS A 225 -1.16 -5.40 13.70
N GLU A 226 -1.66 -4.74 14.73
CA GLU A 226 -1.78 -3.29 14.75
C GLU A 226 -0.41 -2.63 14.53
N SER A 227 -0.37 -1.53 13.78
CA SER A 227 0.86 -0.79 13.50
C SER A 227 1.51 -0.31 14.82
N GLY A 228 2.76 -0.70 15.04
CA GLY A 228 3.49 -0.46 16.29
C GLY A 228 3.26 -1.52 17.37
N GLY A 229 2.50 -2.58 17.08
CA GLY A 229 2.30 -3.72 17.98
C GLY A 229 3.13 -4.96 17.63
N GLY A 230 3.92 -4.89 16.55
CA GLY A 230 4.74 -5.97 16.05
C GLY A 230 6.23 -5.81 16.29
N TYR A 231 7.04 -6.48 15.46
CA TYR A 231 8.50 -6.51 15.64
C TYR A 231 9.28 -5.63 14.67
N ILE A 232 8.62 -5.00 13.68
CA ILE A 232 9.29 -4.24 12.60
C ILE A 232 10.01 -2.98 13.12
N GLY A 233 9.59 -2.44 14.26
CA GLY A 233 10.20 -1.22 14.81
C GLY A 233 9.67 0.06 14.14
N ILE A 234 8.42 0.07 13.78
CA ILE A 234 7.73 1.14 13.03
C ILE A 234 7.92 2.52 13.66
N GLU A 235 7.91 2.64 14.99
CA GLU A 235 8.09 3.93 15.67
C GLU A 235 9.36 4.65 15.21
N GLY A 236 10.49 3.94 15.16
CA GLY A 236 11.77 4.52 14.74
C GLY A 236 11.74 4.96 13.29
N ILE A 237 11.12 4.16 12.41
CA ILE A 237 11.00 4.44 10.97
C ILE A 237 10.14 5.69 10.75
N ILE A 238 8.95 5.76 11.36
CA ILE A 238 8.03 6.89 11.19
C ILE A 238 8.63 8.18 11.74
N LYS A 239 9.23 8.14 12.94
CA LYS A 239 9.92 9.31 13.51
C LYS A 239 11.02 9.81 12.59
N LYS A 240 11.78 8.90 12.00
CA LYS A 240 12.81 9.26 11.03
C LYS A 240 12.22 9.86 9.75
N ALA A 241 11.20 9.25 9.17
CA ALA A 241 10.55 9.76 7.98
C ALA A 241 10.04 11.19 8.17
N VAL A 242 9.36 11.46 9.28
CA VAL A 242 8.87 12.81 9.62
C VAL A 242 10.02 13.79 9.86
N LYS A 243 11.11 13.36 10.50
CA LYS A 243 12.32 14.17 10.68
C LYS A 243 12.97 14.52 9.35
N ASP A 244 12.96 13.61 8.39
CA ASP A 244 13.50 13.79 7.05
C ASP A 244 12.55 14.58 6.12
N GLY A 245 11.38 15.01 6.63
CA GLY A 245 10.45 15.90 5.95
C GLY A 245 9.26 15.23 5.28
N TYR A 246 9.01 13.94 5.54
CA TYR A 246 7.80 13.29 5.04
C TYR A 246 6.55 13.90 5.71
N ASP A 247 5.64 14.45 4.89
CA ASP A 247 4.39 15.10 5.32
C ASP A 247 3.13 14.47 4.70
N GLY A 248 3.30 13.33 3.99
CA GLY A 248 2.21 12.59 3.36
C GLY A 248 1.37 11.77 4.34
N TYR A 249 0.41 11.04 3.81
CA TYR A 249 -0.42 10.10 4.57
C TYR A 249 0.40 8.92 5.11
N LEU A 250 0.00 8.45 6.29
CA LEU A 250 0.39 7.17 6.84
C LEU A 250 -0.81 6.23 6.67
N ALA A 251 -0.74 5.32 5.70
CA ALA A 251 -1.82 4.41 5.37
C ALA A 251 -1.65 3.09 6.14
N VAL A 252 -2.58 2.82 7.03
CA VAL A 252 -2.53 1.61 7.87
C VAL A 252 -2.96 0.39 7.07
N GLU A 253 -2.13 -0.66 7.11
CA GLU A 253 -2.38 -1.92 6.42
C GLU A 253 -2.24 -3.12 7.36
N HIS A 254 -3.33 -3.89 7.52
CA HIS A 254 -3.36 -5.12 8.34
C HIS A 254 -4.33 -6.15 7.79
N PHE A 255 -4.16 -6.51 6.50
CA PHE A 255 -4.92 -7.60 5.88
C PHE A 255 -4.87 -8.89 6.73
N GLY A 256 -6.05 -9.51 6.89
CA GLY A 256 -6.20 -10.71 7.71
C GLY A 256 -6.30 -10.46 9.21
N ALA A 257 -6.45 -9.21 9.66
CA ALA A 257 -6.68 -8.91 11.07
C ALA A 257 -7.98 -9.55 11.57
N ALA A 258 -7.92 -10.22 12.72
CA ALA A 258 -9.08 -10.87 13.33
C ALA A 258 -10.16 -9.89 13.81
N ASP A 259 -9.78 -8.65 14.10
CA ASP A 259 -10.66 -7.53 14.50
C ASP A 259 -10.15 -6.23 13.88
N GLN A 260 -10.70 -5.88 12.72
CA GLN A 260 -10.28 -4.71 11.96
C GLN A 260 -10.52 -3.39 12.72
N LEU A 261 -11.66 -3.26 13.42
CA LEU A 261 -11.96 -2.04 14.18
C LEU A 261 -10.96 -1.83 15.32
N LEU A 262 -10.64 -2.90 16.04
CA LEU A 262 -9.65 -2.84 17.12
C LEU A 262 -8.25 -2.49 16.57
N TYR A 263 -7.86 -3.10 15.44
CA TYR A 263 -6.54 -2.84 14.84
C TYR A 263 -6.44 -1.42 14.30
N MET A 264 -7.49 -0.91 13.61
CA MET A 264 -7.55 0.49 13.20
C MET A 264 -7.40 1.44 14.39
N LYS A 265 -8.16 1.21 15.47
CA LYS A 265 -8.10 2.05 16.67
C LYS A 265 -6.69 2.08 17.27
N ARG A 266 -6.11 0.91 17.53
CA ARG A 266 -4.77 0.79 18.14
C ARG A 266 -3.68 1.37 17.24
N SER A 267 -3.75 1.13 15.93
CA SER A 267 -2.81 1.70 14.98
C SER A 267 -2.84 3.21 14.99
N ALA A 268 -4.03 3.82 14.99
CA ALA A 268 -4.19 5.27 15.08
C ALA A 268 -3.65 5.84 16.41
N GLU A 269 -3.89 5.17 17.52
CA GLU A 269 -3.37 5.57 18.85
C GLU A 269 -1.84 5.53 18.86
N ASN A 270 -1.23 4.43 18.37
CA ASN A 270 0.22 4.26 18.30
C ASN A 270 0.86 5.32 17.39
N LEU A 271 0.38 5.45 16.14
CA LEU A 271 0.95 6.41 15.19
C LEU A 271 0.88 7.86 15.71
N ARG A 272 -0.22 8.25 16.34
CA ARG A 272 -0.29 9.57 16.98
C ARG A 272 0.69 9.74 18.13
N SER A 273 0.97 8.67 18.88
CA SER A 273 1.95 8.72 19.95
C SER A 273 3.39 8.90 19.42
N PHE A 274 3.69 8.32 18.25
CA PHE A 274 4.99 8.45 17.58
C PHE A 274 5.22 9.87 17.01
N LEU A 275 4.16 10.57 16.67
CA LEU A 275 4.21 11.90 16.06
C LEU A 275 4.22 13.06 17.08
N LYS A 276 4.11 12.75 18.36
CA LYS A 276 4.23 13.74 19.46
C LYS A 276 5.69 14.00 19.78
#